data_d7b641c152316b3e48e113eab0720039
#
_entry.id   d7b641c152316b3e48e113eab0720039
#
_cell.length_a   1.000
_cell.length_b   1.000
_cell.length_c   1.000
_cell.angle_alpha   90.00
_cell.angle_beta   90.00
_cell.angle_gamma   90.00
#
_symmetry.space_group_name_H-M   'P 1'
#
loop_
_entity.id
_entity.type
_entity.pdbx_description
1 polymer ?
#
loop_
_entity_poly.entity_id
_entity_poly.type
_entity_poly.pdbx_seq_one_letter_code
_entity_poly.pdbx_strand_id
1 'polypeptide(L)' 'MAQNNNTNQLLVAGAEQAIEQMKYEIASEFGVNLGADTTARANGSVGGEITKRLVQLAQQHLS' A
#
# COMPACT_ATOMS: atom_id res chain seq x y z
N MET A 1 11.69 -19.44 17.99
CA MET A 1 10.99 -18.20 17.82
C MET A 1 11.88 -17.13 17.29
N ALA A 2 13.08 -17.05 17.80
CA ALA A 2 14.01 -16.04 17.28
C ALA A 2 14.27 -16.21 15.81
N GLN A 3 14.22 -17.44 15.34
CA GLN A 3 14.50 -17.70 13.92
C GLN A 3 13.49 -17.07 12.99
N ASN A 4 12.33 -16.68 13.48
CA ASN A 4 11.32 -16.08 12.62
C ASN A 4 11.60 -14.62 12.33
N ASN A 5 12.57 -14.00 12.99
CA ASN A 5 12.84 -12.59 12.80
C ASN A 5 13.21 -12.25 11.36
N ASN A 6 14.08 -13.08 10.74
CA ASN A 6 14.48 -12.82 9.36
C ASN A 6 13.32 -13.01 8.40
N THR A 7 12.51 -14.05 8.62
CA THR A 7 11.32 -14.28 7.79
C THR A 7 10.34 -13.13 7.91
N ASN A 8 10.10 -12.66 9.14
CA ASN A 8 9.18 -11.54 9.35
C ASN A 8 9.69 -10.27 8.70
N GLN A 9 10.99 -10.01 8.77
CA GLN A 9 11.57 -8.84 8.13
C GLN A 9 11.41 -8.89 6.62
N LEU A 10 11.58 -10.07 6.02
CA LEU A 10 11.40 -10.23 4.58
C LEU A 10 9.95 -10.02 4.17
N LEU A 11 9.01 -10.53 4.98
CA LEU A 11 7.59 -10.34 4.72
C LEU A 11 7.20 -8.86 4.82
N VAL A 12 7.71 -8.17 5.84
CA VAL A 12 7.42 -6.74 6.01
C VAL A 12 8.01 -5.95 4.85
N ALA A 13 9.24 -6.25 4.44
CA ALA A 13 9.87 -5.56 3.32
C ALA A 13 9.08 -5.78 2.03
N GLY A 14 8.64 -7.02 1.79
CA GLY A 14 7.82 -7.32 0.63
C GLY A 14 6.49 -6.57 0.64
N ALA A 15 5.86 -6.50 1.81
CA ALA A 15 4.60 -5.78 1.96
C ALA A 15 4.81 -4.28 1.72
N GLU A 16 5.90 -3.71 2.23
CA GLU A 16 6.20 -2.30 2.01
C GLU A 16 6.38 -1.98 0.54
N GLN A 17 7.11 -2.85 -0.18
CA GLN A 17 7.30 -2.66 -1.62
C GLN A 17 5.99 -2.75 -2.38
N ALA A 18 5.14 -3.71 -2.02
CA ALA A 18 3.86 -3.89 -2.66
C ALA A 18 2.96 -2.68 -2.43
N ILE A 19 2.94 -2.16 -1.21
CA ILE A 19 2.15 -0.97 -0.88
C ILE A 19 2.69 0.25 -1.61
N GLU A 20 4.01 0.37 -1.70
CA GLU A 20 4.63 1.47 -2.43
C GLU A 20 4.25 1.45 -3.90
N GLN A 21 4.30 0.29 -4.53
CA GLN A 21 3.88 0.14 -5.93
C GLN A 21 2.41 0.49 -6.10
N MET A 22 1.57 -0.01 -5.20
CA MET A 22 0.14 0.25 -5.23
C MET A 22 -0.14 1.75 -5.13
N LYS A 23 0.60 2.44 -4.28
CA LYS A 23 0.46 3.88 -4.10
C LYS A 23 0.68 4.62 -5.42
N TYR A 24 1.73 4.29 -6.15
CA TYR A 24 2.02 4.94 -7.42
C TYR A 24 1.02 4.56 -8.50
N GLU A 25 0.56 3.33 -8.51
CA GLU A 25 -0.48 2.91 -9.45
C GLU A 25 -1.78 3.68 -9.23
N ILE A 26 -2.20 3.80 -7.97
CA ILE A 26 -3.41 4.53 -7.63
C ILE A 26 -3.26 6.01 -7.94
N ALA A 27 -2.10 6.57 -7.61
CA ALA A 27 -1.85 7.97 -7.91
C ALA A 27 -1.96 8.23 -9.41
N SER A 28 -1.43 7.33 -10.22
CA SER A 28 -1.53 7.43 -11.67
C SER A 28 -2.98 7.39 -12.13
N GLU A 29 -3.78 6.46 -11.56
CA GLU A 29 -5.21 6.36 -11.90
C GLU A 29 -5.97 7.62 -11.54
N PHE A 30 -5.59 8.26 -10.44
CA PHE A 30 -6.27 9.48 -9.95
C PHE A 30 -5.71 10.74 -10.61
N GLY A 31 -4.69 10.63 -11.42
CA GLY A 31 -4.03 11.79 -12.01
C GLY A 31 -3.23 12.60 -11.02
N VAL A 32 -2.76 11.98 -9.93
CA VAL A 32 -1.97 12.64 -8.89
C VAL A 32 -0.50 12.35 -9.11
N ASN A 33 0.33 13.39 -9.06
CA ASN A 33 1.78 13.24 -9.09
C ASN A 33 2.30 13.34 -7.67
N LEU A 34 2.61 12.19 -7.05
CA LEU A 34 3.01 12.14 -5.66
C LEU A 34 4.32 12.88 -5.39
N GLY A 35 5.17 13.05 -6.40
CA GLY A 35 6.40 13.81 -6.25
C GLY A 35 6.20 15.31 -6.24
N ALA A 36 5.13 15.79 -6.88
CA ALA A 36 4.85 17.21 -7.02
C ALA A 36 3.66 17.66 -6.18
N ASP A 37 2.64 16.81 -6.07
CA ASP A 37 1.40 17.14 -5.36
C ASP A 37 1.49 16.62 -3.94
N THR A 38 1.71 17.53 -2.99
CA THR A 38 1.84 17.19 -1.58
C THR A 38 0.62 17.61 -0.77
N THR A 39 -0.50 17.89 -1.44
CA THR A 39 -1.70 18.30 -0.70
C THR A 39 -2.24 17.17 0.14
N ALA A 40 -2.84 17.51 1.29
CA ALA A 40 -3.45 16.53 2.17
C ALA A 40 -4.59 15.79 1.46
N ARG A 41 -5.31 16.49 0.58
CA ARG A 41 -6.42 15.91 -0.15
C ARG A 41 -5.96 14.80 -1.10
N ALA A 42 -4.89 15.06 -1.86
CA ALA A 42 -4.34 14.07 -2.78
C ALA A 42 -3.81 12.86 -2.03
N ASN A 43 -3.02 13.09 -0.97
CA ASN A 43 -2.46 12.02 -0.16
C ASN A 43 -3.57 11.21 0.51
N GLY A 44 -4.61 11.87 1.00
CA GLY A 44 -5.73 11.20 1.64
C GLY A 44 -6.51 10.32 0.67
N SER A 45 -6.71 10.80 -0.56
CA SER A 45 -7.40 10.01 -1.58
C SER A 45 -6.64 8.74 -1.93
N VAL A 46 -5.33 8.86 -2.13
CA VAL A 46 -4.50 7.70 -2.44
C VAL A 46 -4.45 6.74 -1.25
N GLY A 47 -4.25 7.26 -0.04
CA GLY A 47 -4.21 6.44 1.17
C GLY A 47 -5.52 5.71 1.43
N GLY A 48 -6.65 6.38 1.21
CA GLY A 48 -7.96 5.77 1.35
C GLY A 48 -8.17 4.63 0.37
N GLU A 49 -7.72 4.80 -0.86
CA GLU A 49 -7.85 3.74 -1.87
C GLU A 49 -6.95 2.55 -1.54
N ILE A 50 -5.75 2.80 -1.03
CA ILE A 50 -4.87 1.71 -0.59
C ILE A 50 -5.57 0.87 0.47
N THR A 51 -6.12 1.53 1.47
CA THR A 51 -6.82 0.84 2.55
C THR A 51 -7.98 0.02 2.02
N LYS A 52 -8.76 0.59 1.12
CA LYS A 52 -9.89 -0.11 0.50
C LYS A 52 -9.44 -1.37 -0.21
N ARG A 53 -8.37 -1.28 -1.02
CA ARG A 53 -7.87 -2.43 -1.77
C ARG A 53 -7.30 -3.51 -0.85
N LEU A 54 -6.63 -3.11 0.23
CA LEU A 54 -6.11 -4.08 1.20
C LEU A 54 -7.24 -4.83 1.90
N VAL A 55 -8.31 -4.13 2.26
CA VAL A 55 -9.47 -4.76 2.87
C VAL A 55 -10.12 -5.75 1.91
N GLN A 56 -10.25 -5.37 0.64
CA GLN A 56 -10.81 -6.26 -0.37
C GLN A 56 -9.98 -7.53 -0.53
N LEU A 57 -8.65 -7.39 -0.55
CA LEU A 57 -7.77 -8.54 -0.64
C LEU A 57 -7.92 -9.46 0.57
N ALA A 58 -8.00 -8.88 1.76
CA ALA A 58 -8.19 -9.65 2.98
C ALA A 58 -9.50 -10.42 2.96
N GLN A 59 -10.56 -9.80 2.48
CA GLN A 59 -11.85 -10.45 2.37
C GLN A 59 -11.83 -11.61 1.38
N GLN A 60 -11.12 -11.46 0.28
CA GLN A 60 -10.97 -12.53 -0.70
C GLN A 60 -10.26 -13.73 -0.10
N HIS A 61 -9.26 -13.50 0.73
CA HIS A 61 -8.52 -14.59 1.37
C HIS A 61 -9.34 -15.29 2.46
N LEU A 62 -10.26 -14.58 3.07
CA LEU A 62 -11.11 -15.16 4.12
C LEU A 62 -12.31 -15.92 3.57
N SER A 63 -12.71 -15.62 2.37
CA SER A 63 -13.83 -16.31 1.76
C SER A 63 -13.34 -17.51 0.95
#